data_71bf2024158a34aafff139bde882f6ec
#
_entry.id   71bf2024158a34aafff139bde882f6ec
#
_cell.length_a   1.000
_cell.length_b   1.000
_cell.length_c   1.000
_cell.angle_alpha   90.00
_cell.angle_beta   90.00
_cell.angle_gamma   90.00
#
_symmetry.space_group_name_H-M   'P 1'
#
loop_
_entity.id
_entity.type
_entity.pdbx_description
1 polymer ?
#
loop_
_entity_poly.entity_id
_entity_poly.type
_entity_poly.pdbx_seq_one_letter_code
_entity_poly.pdbx_strand_id
1 'polypeptide(L)'
;NRDAKGAILKVKEYAEQGYTYAVVLDLSKYFDTINHEILINLLRKNVKDERVVQLIKRYLKSGEMENGVVIETEEGSPQGGNLSPLLANIYLNEFDWEFLKRGVPCIRYADDIVLLAKSRKASERLLESSTRYLEEKLKLTVNREKSRTVSVFAIRNFKFLGFALGRNRSGIYVRVHAKSWEKFKSKLKELSSRKCCQSIKPSLERIKVYARGWLNYYGIASMKNNMNDINGWLYHRIRMCIWKQWKCVRTRYRNLRVMGVPQDLGWKTANSRRGYWFTTHTVVMNMAMTKERLINSGFYDLATAYQSVHINY
;
A
#
# COMPACT_ATOMS: atom_id res chain seq x y z
N ASN A 1 -1.61 19.84 3.87
CA ASN A 1 -2.12 18.53 3.43
C ASN A 1 -1.51 17.43 4.31
N ARG A 2 -2.37 16.70 5.05
CA ARG A 2 -1.97 15.58 5.90
C ARG A 2 -2.38 14.28 5.23
N ASP A 3 -1.55 13.78 4.32
CA ASP A 3 -1.77 12.53 3.61
C ASP A 3 -0.78 11.44 4.06
N ALA A 4 -0.98 10.22 3.59
CA ALA A 4 -0.11 9.08 3.91
C ALA A 4 1.35 9.29 3.46
N LYS A 5 1.55 10.02 2.37
CA LYS A 5 2.89 10.35 1.87
C LYS A 5 3.58 11.36 2.79
N GLY A 6 2.86 12.39 3.22
CA GLY A 6 3.36 13.36 4.20
C GLY A 6 3.72 12.70 5.53
N ALA A 7 2.94 11.70 5.97
CA ALA A 7 3.23 10.96 7.19
C ALA A 7 4.57 10.22 7.12
N ILE A 8 4.86 9.47 6.05
CA ILE A 8 6.16 8.77 5.92
C ILE A 8 7.33 9.72 5.70
N LEU A 9 7.11 10.84 4.99
CA LEU A 9 8.14 11.88 4.83
C LEU A 9 8.47 12.53 6.17
N LYS A 10 7.48 12.71 7.05
CA LYS A 10 7.72 13.22 8.42
C LYS A 10 8.50 12.21 9.27
N VAL A 11 8.25 10.90 9.12
CA VAL A 11 9.08 9.86 9.76
C VAL A 11 10.52 9.94 9.26
N LYS A 12 10.74 10.15 7.96
CA LYS A 12 12.07 10.33 7.37
C LYS A 12 12.78 11.54 7.96
N GLU A 13 12.11 12.69 8.03
CA GLU A 13 12.65 13.94 8.61
C GLU A 13 13.11 13.74 10.06
N TYR A 14 12.30 13.09 10.90
CA TYR A 14 12.70 12.77 12.27
C TYR A 14 13.84 11.75 12.34
N ALA A 15 13.87 10.78 11.43
CA ALA A 15 15.00 9.85 11.37
C ALA A 15 16.32 10.56 11.01
N GLU A 16 16.29 11.58 10.16
CA GLU A 16 17.43 12.46 9.85
C GLU A 16 17.88 13.28 11.07
N GLN A 17 16.95 13.63 11.97
CA GLN A 17 17.24 14.30 13.26
C GLN A 17 17.71 13.32 14.34
N GLY A 18 17.95 12.04 14.01
CA GLY A 18 18.48 11.04 14.93
C GLY A 18 17.43 10.21 15.67
N TYR A 19 16.13 10.33 15.35
CA TYR A 19 15.09 9.47 15.90
C TYR A 19 15.04 8.14 15.12
N THR A 20 15.89 7.20 15.50
CA THR A 20 16.15 5.97 14.76
C THR A 20 15.37 4.76 15.28
N TYR A 21 14.60 4.90 16.34
CA TYR A 21 13.72 3.88 16.89
C TYR A 21 12.27 4.31 16.81
N ALA A 22 11.41 3.39 16.41
CA ALA A 22 9.97 3.59 16.32
C ALA A 22 9.23 2.65 17.25
N VAL A 23 8.21 3.16 17.90
CA VAL A 23 7.15 2.41 18.54
C VAL A 23 5.99 2.36 17.55
N VAL A 24 5.68 1.19 17.04
CA VAL A 24 4.52 0.97 16.18
C VAL A 24 3.41 0.41 17.05
N LEU A 25 2.29 1.12 17.13
CA LEU A 25 1.12 0.71 17.90
C LEU A 25 0.01 0.27 16.94
N ASP A 26 -0.59 -0.87 17.24
CA ASP A 26 -1.74 -1.43 16.52
C ASP A 26 -2.90 -1.55 17.52
N LEU A 27 -4.04 -0.95 17.21
CA LEU A 27 -5.22 -1.01 18.05
C LEU A 27 -6.10 -2.19 17.65
N SER A 28 -6.58 -2.94 18.64
CA SER A 28 -7.49 -4.06 18.38
C SER A 28 -8.90 -3.51 18.19
N LYS A 29 -9.51 -3.80 17.03
CA LYS A 29 -10.92 -3.45 16.76
C LYS A 29 -11.25 -2.01 17.14
N TYR A 30 -10.41 -1.06 16.74
CA TYR A 30 -10.48 0.33 17.17
C TYR A 30 -11.89 0.94 17.06
N PHE A 31 -12.56 0.76 15.93
CA PHE A 31 -13.91 1.31 15.72
C PHE A 31 -14.98 0.66 16.62
N ASP A 32 -14.76 -0.58 17.03
CA ASP A 32 -15.72 -1.34 17.86
C ASP A 32 -15.51 -1.10 19.36
N THR A 33 -14.40 -0.47 19.76
CA THR A 33 -14.01 -0.26 21.17
C THR A 33 -14.00 1.20 21.60
N ILE A 34 -14.50 2.11 20.77
CA ILE A 34 -14.60 3.54 21.12
C ILE A 34 -15.63 3.71 22.25
N ASN A 35 -15.20 4.20 23.42
CA ASN A 35 -16.09 4.45 24.53
C ASN A 35 -16.93 5.71 24.28
N HIS A 36 -18.28 5.56 24.27
CA HIS A 36 -19.20 6.63 23.95
C HIS A 36 -19.11 7.79 24.94
N GLU A 37 -18.98 7.51 26.24
CA GLU A 37 -18.94 8.54 27.27
C GLU A 37 -17.72 9.44 27.12
N ILE A 38 -16.53 8.84 26.94
CA ILE A 38 -15.29 9.59 26.71
C ILE A 38 -15.43 10.44 25.44
N LEU A 39 -15.93 9.87 24.34
CA LEU A 39 -16.10 10.58 23.08
C LEU A 39 -17.06 11.77 23.20
N ILE A 40 -18.20 11.59 23.88
CA ILE A 40 -19.16 12.66 24.09
C ILE A 40 -18.55 13.78 24.96
N ASN A 41 -17.78 13.43 26.00
CA ASN A 41 -17.09 14.41 26.82
C ASN A 41 -16.04 15.20 26.02
N LEU A 42 -15.33 14.53 25.08
CA LEU A 42 -14.38 15.21 24.16
C LEU A 42 -15.09 16.14 23.20
N LEU A 43 -16.24 15.73 22.67
CA LEU A 43 -17.05 16.57 21.78
C LEU A 43 -17.54 17.83 22.50
N ARG A 44 -18.04 17.72 23.74
CA ARG A 44 -18.51 18.87 24.55
C ARG A 44 -17.43 19.92 24.82
N LYS A 45 -16.15 19.57 24.81
CA LYS A 45 -15.08 20.57 24.94
C LYS A 45 -15.12 21.61 23.81
N ASN A 46 -15.49 21.20 22.60
CA ASN A 46 -15.39 22.04 21.40
C ASN A 46 -16.77 22.37 20.78
N VAL A 47 -17.74 21.48 20.88
CA VAL A 47 -19.12 21.65 20.36
C VAL A 47 -20.00 22.15 21.48
N LYS A 48 -20.42 23.42 21.37
CA LYS A 48 -21.27 24.08 22.41
C LYS A 48 -22.77 23.81 22.26
N ASP A 49 -23.21 23.41 21.04
CA ASP A 49 -24.62 23.06 20.81
C ASP A 49 -24.91 21.62 21.29
N GLU A 50 -25.61 21.50 22.42
CA GLU A 50 -25.97 20.21 23.01
C GLU A 50 -26.87 19.39 22.06
N ARG A 51 -27.66 20.01 21.19
CA ARG A 51 -28.53 19.32 20.22
C ARG A 51 -27.69 18.49 19.25
N VAL A 52 -26.55 19.06 18.79
CA VAL A 52 -25.60 18.34 17.94
C VAL A 52 -24.94 17.18 18.68
N VAL A 53 -24.54 17.39 19.93
CA VAL A 53 -23.96 16.34 20.80
C VAL A 53 -24.95 15.21 21.03
N GLN A 54 -26.22 15.52 21.29
CA GLN A 54 -27.29 14.52 21.47
C GLN A 54 -27.57 13.76 20.16
N LEU A 55 -27.52 14.43 19.02
CA LEU A 55 -27.66 13.77 17.72
C LEU A 55 -26.54 12.75 17.48
N ILE A 56 -25.28 13.12 17.76
CA ILE A 56 -24.12 12.21 17.66
C ILE A 56 -24.29 11.05 18.66
N LYS A 57 -24.76 11.31 19.90
CA LYS A 57 -25.01 10.25 20.86
C LYS A 57 -26.07 9.25 20.38
N ARG A 58 -27.14 9.73 19.75
CA ARG A 58 -28.16 8.86 19.14
C ARG A 58 -27.58 8.06 17.97
N TYR A 59 -26.76 8.69 17.13
CA TYR A 59 -26.06 8.01 16.04
C TYR A 59 -25.16 6.87 16.56
N LEU A 60 -24.39 7.09 17.62
CA LEU A 60 -23.55 6.06 18.24
C LEU A 60 -24.38 4.92 18.82
N LYS A 61 -25.53 5.24 19.46
CA LYS A 61 -26.43 4.26 20.06
C LYS A 61 -27.33 3.53 19.05
N SER A 62 -27.40 3.98 17.80
CA SER A 62 -28.25 3.34 16.79
C SER A 62 -27.83 1.90 16.47
N GLY A 63 -26.67 1.46 16.97
CA GLY A 63 -26.21 0.09 16.92
C GLY A 63 -25.85 -0.41 15.52
N GLU A 64 -25.53 -1.68 15.44
CA GLU A 64 -25.34 -2.41 14.18
C GLU A 64 -26.59 -3.29 13.93
N MET A 65 -27.03 -3.32 12.68
CA MET A 65 -28.10 -4.24 12.27
C MET A 65 -27.47 -5.59 11.96
N GLU A 66 -27.57 -6.55 12.86
CA GLU A 66 -27.16 -7.91 12.64
C GLU A 66 -28.38 -8.82 12.45
N ASN A 67 -28.49 -9.48 11.31
CA ASN A 67 -29.62 -10.36 10.95
C ASN A 67 -31.03 -9.73 11.08
N GLY A 68 -31.15 -8.40 10.86
CA GLY A 68 -32.43 -7.68 10.93
C GLY A 68 -32.84 -7.23 12.34
N VAL A 69 -31.99 -7.44 13.34
CA VAL A 69 -32.18 -6.95 14.72
C VAL A 69 -31.17 -5.83 14.98
N VAL A 70 -31.67 -4.70 15.47
CA VAL A 70 -30.85 -3.59 15.92
C VAL A 70 -30.36 -3.89 17.34
N ILE A 71 -29.07 -4.05 17.51
CA ILE A 71 -28.42 -4.23 18.81
C ILE A 71 -27.89 -2.87 19.26
N GLU A 72 -28.45 -2.31 20.33
CA GLU A 72 -27.89 -1.09 20.94
C GLU A 72 -26.50 -1.42 21.52
N THR A 73 -25.51 -0.61 21.19
CA THR A 73 -24.14 -0.77 21.70
C THR A 73 -23.80 0.41 22.63
N GLU A 74 -23.12 0.14 23.72
CA GLU A 74 -22.57 1.17 24.62
C GLU A 74 -21.16 1.60 24.22
N GLU A 75 -20.54 0.84 23.34
CA GLU A 75 -19.20 1.05 22.80
C GLU A 75 -19.20 0.91 21.27
N GLY A 76 -18.21 1.50 20.64
CA GLY A 76 -18.00 1.40 19.20
C GLY A 76 -18.67 2.51 18.39
N SER A 77 -18.40 2.47 17.10
CA SER A 77 -18.97 3.38 16.11
C SER A 77 -19.41 2.55 14.90
N PRO A 78 -20.61 2.79 14.34
CA PRO A 78 -21.15 1.99 13.25
C PRO A 78 -20.15 1.82 12.11
N GLN A 79 -19.83 0.55 11.75
CA GLN A 79 -18.91 0.28 10.67
C GLN A 79 -19.48 0.74 9.33
N GLY A 80 -18.69 1.50 8.55
CA GLY A 80 -19.14 2.10 7.30
C GLY A 80 -19.98 3.38 7.44
N GLY A 81 -20.22 3.87 8.66
CA GLY A 81 -20.89 5.13 8.89
C GLY A 81 -20.04 6.32 8.46
N ASN A 82 -20.65 7.31 7.77
CA ASN A 82 -19.94 8.48 7.26
C ASN A 82 -19.27 9.34 8.35
N LEU A 83 -19.78 9.32 9.56
CA LEU A 83 -19.29 10.10 10.70
C LEU A 83 -18.18 9.36 11.48
N SER A 84 -18.15 8.04 11.43
CA SER A 84 -17.23 7.20 12.22
C SER A 84 -15.75 7.57 12.07
N PRO A 85 -15.20 7.85 10.86
CA PRO A 85 -13.81 8.25 10.72
C PRO A 85 -13.47 9.61 11.37
N LEU A 86 -14.44 10.54 11.39
CA LEU A 86 -14.26 11.83 12.06
C LEU A 86 -14.23 11.65 13.58
N LEU A 87 -15.21 10.91 14.13
CA LEU A 87 -15.31 10.64 15.56
C LEU A 87 -14.08 9.90 16.09
N ALA A 88 -13.60 8.90 15.33
CA ALA A 88 -12.38 8.18 15.62
C ALA A 88 -11.15 9.13 15.67
N ASN A 89 -11.05 10.06 14.72
CA ASN A 89 -9.97 11.04 14.74
C ASN A 89 -10.05 12.01 15.93
N ILE A 90 -11.25 12.43 16.33
CA ILE A 90 -11.47 13.27 17.53
C ILE A 90 -11.04 12.50 18.79
N TYR A 91 -11.37 11.22 18.87
CA TYR A 91 -11.04 10.38 20.02
C TYR A 91 -9.52 10.25 20.21
N LEU A 92 -8.77 9.91 19.17
CA LEU A 92 -7.31 9.77 19.23
C LEU A 92 -6.56 11.12 19.26
N ASN A 93 -7.22 12.24 19.01
CA ASN A 93 -6.58 13.55 19.08
C ASN A 93 -6.05 13.87 20.50
N GLU A 94 -6.69 13.36 21.57
CA GLU A 94 -6.19 13.48 22.95
C GLU A 94 -4.83 12.79 23.11
N PHE A 95 -4.65 11.61 22.48
CA PHE A 95 -3.37 10.92 22.45
C PHE A 95 -2.31 11.76 21.71
N ASP A 96 -2.67 12.31 20.56
CA ASP A 96 -1.74 13.14 19.77
C ASP A 96 -1.25 14.35 20.60
N TRP A 97 -2.17 15.05 21.28
CA TRP A 97 -1.83 16.20 22.12
C TRP A 97 -0.99 15.84 23.35
N GLU A 98 -1.28 14.71 23.98
CA GLU A 98 -0.52 14.24 25.13
C GLU A 98 0.94 13.99 24.80
N PHE A 99 1.22 13.26 23.70
CA PHE A 99 2.58 12.98 23.29
C PHE A 99 3.29 14.18 22.68
N LEU A 100 2.55 15.09 22.02
CA LEU A 100 3.10 16.37 21.57
C LEU A 100 3.56 17.23 22.76
N LYS A 101 2.77 17.33 23.83
CA LYS A 101 3.14 18.06 25.07
C LYS A 101 4.38 17.49 25.74
N ARG A 102 4.58 16.17 25.65
CA ARG A 102 5.80 15.50 26.15
C ARG A 102 7.01 15.68 25.25
N GLY A 103 6.89 16.39 24.12
CA GLY A 103 7.96 16.56 23.14
C GLY A 103 8.33 15.29 22.38
N VAL A 104 7.41 14.31 22.32
CA VAL A 104 7.61 13.05 21.62
C VAL A 104 7.08 13.18 20.19
N PRO A 105 7.91 12.92 19.16
CA PRO A 105 7.43 12.86 17.79
C PRO A 105 6.38 11.75 17.62
N CYS A 106 5.12 12.17 17.42
CA CYS A 106 3.98 11.30 17.18
C CYS A 106 3.49 11.50 15.73
N ILE A 107 3.45 10.44 14.96
CA ILE A 107 2.92 10.45 13.60
C ILE A 107 1.78 9.43 13.54
N ARG A 108 0.56 9.93 13.29
CA ARG A 108 -0.63 9.10 13.19
C ARG A 108 -1.33 9.28 11.85
N TYR A 109 -1.80 8.20 11.31
CA TYR A 109 -2.68 8.16 10.15
C TYR A 109 -3.83 7.19 10.42
N ALA A 110 -5.00 7.74 10.72
CA ALA A 110 -6.16 7.00 11.26
C ALA A 110 -5.77 6.24 12.56
N ASP A 111 -5.82 4.92 12.54
CA ASP A 111 -5.47 4.00 13.63
C ASP A 111 -3.99 3.57 13.62
N ASP A 112 -3.27 3.79 12.52
CA ASP A 112 -1.83 3.52 12.44
C ASP A 112 -1.03 4.61 13.20
N ILE A 113 -0.44 4.25 14.34
CA ILE A 113 0.31 5.17 15.21
C ILE A 113 1.79 4.80 15.24
N VAL A 114 2.66 5.79 15.06
CA VAL A 114 4.12 5.65 15.21
C VAL A 114 4.63 6.75 16.12
N LEU A 115 5.26 6.37 17.22
CA LEU A 115 6.06 7.26 18.08
C LEU A 115 7.54 7.04 17.79
N LEU A 116 8.35 8.11 17.83
CA LEU A 116 9.75 8.01 17.51
C LEU A 116 10.63 8.35 18.71
N ALA A 117 11.75 7.63 18.85
CA ALA A 117 12.72 7.80 19.91
C ALA A 117 14.16 7.76 19.37
N LYS A 118 15.10 8.39 20.10
CA LYS A 118 16.52 8.40 19.75
C LYS A 118 17.26 7.13 20.20
N SER A 119 16.72 6.38 21.17
CA SER A 119 17.35 5.15 21.66
C SER A 119 16.34 4.03 21.87
N ARG A 120 16.84 2.78 21.90
CA ARG A 120 16.02 1.60 22.14
C ARG A 120 15.34 1.63 23.51
N LYS A 121 16.09 1.98 24.58
CA LYS A 121 15.53 2.08 25.94
C LYS A 121 14.42 3.14 26.02
N ALA A 122 14.59 4.28 25.33
CA ALA A 122 13.54 5.29 25.26
C ALA A 122 12.30 4.79 24.51
N SER A 123 12.46 4.03 23.42
CA SER A 123 11.32 3.44 22.70
C SER A 123 10.58 2.40 23.53
N GLU A 124 11.26 1.59 24.32
CA GLU A 124 10.64 0.62 25.23
C GLU A 124 9.78 1.31 26.30
N ARG A 125 10.31 2.36 26.94
CA ARG A 125 9.53 3.18 27.88
C ARG A 125 8.35 3.88 27.23
N LEU A 126 8.51 4.35 25.99
CA LEU A 126 7.42 4.94 25.22
C LEU A 126 6.33 3.93 24.91
N LEU A 127 6.69 2.70 24.58
CA LEU A 127 5.71 1.63 24.35
C LEU A 127 4.86 1.38 25.60
N GLU A 128 5.48 1.27 26.77
CA GLU A 128 4.75 1.06 28.02
C GLU A 128 3.84 2.26 28.35
N SER A 129 4.39 3.47 28.29
CA SER A 129 3.62 4.67 28.63
C SER A 129 2.49 4.97 27.67
N SER A 130 2.69 4.71 26.36
CA SER A 130 1.66 4.88 25.35
C SER A 130 0.56 3.82 25.46
N THR A 131 0.93 2.56 25.71
CA THR A 131 -0.02 1.48 25.96
C THR A 131 -0.87 1.79 27.20
N ARG A 132 -0.24 2.18 28.29
CA ARG A 132 -0.95 2.56 29.52
C ARG A 132 -1.93 3.72 29.28
N TYR A 133 -1.52 4.74 28.55
CA TYR A 133 -2.38 5.88 28.23
C TYR A 133 -3.61 5.45 27.39
N LEU A 134 -3.40 4.62 26.37
CA LEU A 134 -4.48 4.11 25.53
C LEU A 134 -5.45 3.22 26.31
N GLU A 135 -4.94 2.32 27.16
CA GLU A 135 -5.76 1.38 27.93
C GLU A 135 -6.44 2.05 29.13
N GLU A 136 -5.73 2.86 29.92
CA GLU A 136 -6.29 3.45 31.14
C GLU A 136 -7.12 4.71 30.88
N LYS A 137 -6.65 5.62 30.02
CA LYS A 137 -7.29 6.92 29.78
C LYS A 137 -8.32 6.88 28.65
N LEU A 138 -7.99 6.21 27.56
CA LEU A 138 -8.87 6.12 26.39
C LEU A 138 -9.67 4.81 26.32
N LYS A 139 -9.48 3.88 27.27
CA LYS A 139 -10.18 2.59 27.30
C LYS A 139 -10.11 1.79 25.99
N LEU A 140 -9.03 1.98 25.23
CA LEU A 140 -8.76 1.27 23.96
C LEU A 140 -7.89 0.05 24.22
N THR A 141 -8.10 -1.02 23.45
CA THR A 141 -7.30 -2.23 23.57
C THR A 141 -6.13 -2.21 22.59
N VAL A 142 -4.91 -2.26 23.13
CA VAL A 142 -3.68 -2.34 22.31
C VAL A 142 -3.37 -3.79 21.95
N ASN A 143 -3.16 -4.06 20.67
CA ASN A 143 -2.73 -5.39 20.21
C ASN A 143 -1.23 -5.58 20.54
N ARG A 144 -0.96 -6.28 21.64
CA ARG A 144 0.41 -6.48 22.17
C ARG A 144 1.29 -7.35 21.26
N GLU A 145 0.71 -8.22 20.45
CA GLU A 145 1.46 -9.07 19.51
C GLU A 145 2.00 -8.28 18.31
N LYS A 146 1.25 -7.28 17.85
CA LYS A 146 1.62 -6.44 16.73
C LYS A 146 2.31 -5.14 17.14
N SER A 147 2.02 -4.64 18.33
CA SER A 147 2.65 -3.44 18.88
C SER A 147 4.07 -3.74 19.35
N ARG A 148 5.03 -2.97 18.87
CA ARG A 148 6.45 -3.28 19.13
C ARG A 148 7.37 -2.09 18.93
N THR A 149 8.55 -2.19 19.54
CA THR A 149 9.67 -1.28 19.29
C THR A 149 10.56 -1.85 18.18
N VAL A 150 10.89 -1.04 17.19
CA VAL A 150 11.73 -1.44 16.05
C VAL A 150 12.66 -0.30 15.66
N SER A 151 13.83 -0.61 15.10
CA SER A 151 14.61 0.41 14.39
C SER A 151 13.87 0.81 13.10
N VAL A 152 13.82 2.10 12.79
CA VAL A 152 13.20 2.61 11.55
C VAL A 152 13.89 2.07 10.28
N PHE A 153 15.13 1.58 10.41
CA PHE A 153 15.90 0.94 9.34
C PHE A 153 15.77 -0.58 9.30
N ALA A 154 14.99 -1.19 10.19
CA ALA A 154 14.75 -2.62 10.20
C ALA A 154 13.85 -3.01 9.03
N ILE A 155 14.45 -3.32 7.89
CA ILE A 155 13.82 -3.53 6.57
C ILE A 155 12.62 -4.49 6.61
N ARG A 156 12.68 -5.53 7.43
CA ARG A 156 11.61 -6.55 7.54
C ARG A 156 10.58 -6.20 8.60
N ASN A 157 10.98 -5.45 9.60
CA ASN A 157 10.19 -5.25 10.80
C ASN A 157 9.52 -3.87 10.88
N PHE A 158 10.14 -2.83 10.32
CA PHE A 158 9.50 -1.52 10.24
C PHE A 158 8.64 -1.42 8.98
N LYS A 159 7.36 -1.22 9.18
CA LYS A 159 6.37 -0.96 8.12
C LYS A 159 5.40 0.10 8.62
N PHE A 160 5.30 1.20 7.88
CA PHE A 160 4.31 2.23 8.12
C PHE A 160 3.64 2.63 6.81
N LEU A 161 2.32 2.49 6.72
CA LEU A 161 1.52 2.79 5.52
C LEU A 161 2.02 2.09 4.24
N GLY A 162 2.59 0.90 4.38
CA GLY A 162 3.16 0.14 3.26
C GLY A 162 4.58 0.55 2.85
N PHE A 163 5.14 1.58 3.47
CA PHE A 163 6.51 2.04 3.29
C PHE A 163 7.46 1.49 4.36
N ALA A 164 8.74 1.63 4.10
CA ALA A 164 9.86 1.45 5.01
C ALA A 164 10.93 2.51 4.74
N LEU A 165 11.91 2.63 5.62
CA LEU A 165 13.07 3.50 5.38
C LEU A 165 14.30 2.67 5.01
N GLY A 166 15.19 3.26 4.23
CA GLY A 166 16.51 2.75 3.93
C GLY A 166 17.56 3.82 4.21
N ARG A 167 18.81 3.39 4.39
CA ARG A 167 19.95 4.29 4.55
C ARG A 167 21.06 3.88 3.57
N ASN A 168 21.62 4.84 2.88
CA ASN A 168 22.77 4.69 2.00
C ASN A 168 23.79 5.80 2.27
N ARG A 169 24.84 5.87 1.44
CA ARG A 169 25.85 6.94 1.55
C ARG A 169 25.30 8.35 1.32
N SER A 170 24.23 8.47 0.52
CA SER A 170 23.59 9.75 0.20
C SER A 170 22.57 10.20 1.27
N GLY A 171 22.28 9.38 2.30
CA GLY A 171 21.34 9.72 3.36
C GLY A 171 20.21 8.70 3.54
N ILE A 172 19.12 9.15 4.16
CA ILE A 172 17.92 8.34 4.43
C ILE A 172 16.93 8.51 3.27
N TYR A 173 16.38 7.41 2.79
CA TYR A 173 15.40 7.41 1.72
C TYR A 173 14.18 6.54 2.04
N VAL A 174 13.05 6.89 1.46
CA VAL A 174 11.81 6.11 1.56
C VAL A 174 11.88 4.94 0.56
N ARG A 175 11.47 3.77 0.99
CA ARG A 175 11.35 2.57 0.16
C ARG A 175 9.99 1.90 0.34
N VAL A 176 9.58 1.12 -0.62
CA VAL A 176 8.38 0.28 -0.50
C VAL A 176 8.71 -0.95 0.36
N HIS A 177 7.83 -1.29 1.30
CA HIS A 177 8.00 -2.48 2.13
C HIS A 177 7.83 -3.77 1.30
N ALA A 178 8.59 -4.83 1.64
CA ALA A 178 8.61 -6.09 0.88
C ALA A 178 7.21 -6.69 0.66
N LYS A 179 6.37 -6.73 1.70
CA LYS A 179 4.98 -7.22 1.58
C LYS A 179 4.13 -6.42 0.58
N SER A 180 4.40 -5.12 0.43
CA SER A 180 3.69 -4.27 -0.56
C SER A 180 4.14 -4.59 -1.98
N TRP A 181 5.44 -4.89 -2.18
CA TRP A 181 5.99 -5.38 -3.44
C TRP A 181 5.42 -6.74 -3.84
N GLU A 182 5.34 -7.68 -2.91
CA GLU A 182 4.77 -9.01 -3.14
C GLU A 182 3.31 -8.90 -3.58
N LYS A 183 2.51 -8.08 -2.90
CA LYS A 183 1.12 -7.80 -3.28
C LYS A 183 1.03 -7.21 -4.69
N PHE A 184 1.87 -6.24 -5.02
CA PHE A 184 1.91 -5.62 -6.35
C PHE A 184 2.24 -6.65 -7.44
N LYS A 185 3.32 -7.42 -7.26
CA LYS A 185 3.74 -8.47 -8.19
C LYS A 185 2.69 -9.57 -8.34
N SER A 186 2.06 -9.98 -7.24
CA SER A 186 0.99 -10.98 -7.26
C SER A 186 -0.23 -10.50 -8.04
N LYS A 187 -0.63 -9.23 -7.88
CA LYS A 187 -1.76 -8.67 -8.63
C LYS A 187 -1.44 -8.50 -10.12
N LEU A 188 -0.24 -8.05 -10.46
CA LEU A 188 0.22 -8.03 -11.86
C LEU A 188 0.25 -9.43 -12.48
N LYS A 189 0.65 -10.46 -11.70
CA LYS A 189 0.64 -11.87 -12.12
C LYS A 189 -0.78 -12.36 -12.43
N GLU A 190 -1.75 -12.00 -11.59
CA GLU A 190 -3.16 -12.30 -11.79
C GLU A 190 -3.69 -11.63 -13.06
N LEU A 191 -3.51 -10.30 -13.18
CA LEU A 191 -3.98 -9.51 -14.32
C LEU A 191 -3.35 -9.90 -15.66
N SER A 192 -2.11 -10.41 -15.64
CA SER A 192 -1.39 -10.94 -16.80
C SER A 192 -1.49 -12.47 -16.91
N SER A 193 -2.57 -13.07 -16.40
CA SER A 193 -2.77 -14.50 -16.49
C SER A 193 -3.15 -14.93 -17.91
N ARG A 194 -2.44 -15.92 -18.45
CA ARG A 194 -2.76 -16.52 -19.76
C ARG A 194 -4.09 -17.30 -19.78
N LYS A 195 -4.71 -17.53 -18.62
CA LYS A 195 -5.99 -18.24 -18.52
C LYS A 195 -7.18 -17.34 -18.86
N CYS A 196 -7.07 -16.04 -18.60
CA CYS A 196 -8.17 -15.08 -18.70
C CYS A 196 -8.21 -14.30 -20.02
N CYS A 197 -7.27 -14.55 -20.96
CA CYS A 197 -7.12 -13.70 -22.14
C CYS A 197 -7.76 -14.32 -23.38
N GLN A 198 -8.97 -13.91 -23.72
CA GLN A 198 -9.48 -14.00 -25.10
C GLN A 198 -8.83 -12.93 -25.99
N SER A 199 -8.63 -11.71 -25.46
CA SER A 199 -7.88 -10.61 -26.07
C SER A 199 -6.90 -10.02 -25.06
N ILE A 200 -5.75 -9.53 -25.55
CA ILE A 200 -4.73 -8.91 -24.69
C ILE A 200 -5.11 -7.49 -24.26
N LYS A 201 -5.84 -6.74 -25.10
CA LYS A 201 -6.18 -5.33 -24.86
C LYS A 201 -6.87 -5.07 -23.52
N PRO A 202 -7.94 -5.78 -23.13
CA PRO A 202 -8.58 -5.58 -21.82
C PRO A 202 -7.64 -5.87 -20.63
N SER A 203 -6.68 -6.80 -20.81
CA SER A 203 -5.70 -7.11 -19.76
C SER A 203 -4.67 -5.98 -19.62
N LEU A 204 -4.22 -5.40 -20.73
CA LEU A 204 -3.31 -4.25 -20.73
C LEU A 204 -3.95 -3.04 -20.04
N GLU A 205 -5.23 -2.78 -20.33
CA GLU A 205 -5.94 -1.65 -19.69
C GLU A 205 -6.12 -1.86 -18.18
N ARG A 206 -6.50 -3.07 -17.75
CA ARG A 206 -6.58 -3.38 -16.31
C ARG A 206 -5.24 -3.27 -15.59
N ILE A 207 -4.15 -3.70 -16.24
CA ILE A 207 -2.78 -3.54 -15.72
C ILE A 207 -2.44 -2.07 -15.58
N LYS A 208 -2.73 -1.25 -16.60
CA LYS A 208 -2.49 0.19 -16.62
C LYS A 208 -3.22 0.90 -15.48
N VAL A 209 -4.52 0.67 -15.32
CA VAL A 209 -5.33 1.28 -14.25
C VAL A 209 -4.76 0.92 -12.86
N TYR A 210 -4.51 -0.37 -12.62
CA TYR A 210 -3.96 -0.83 -11.35
C TYR A 210 -2.57 -0.26 -11.06
N ALA A 211 -1.67 -0.36 -12.05
CA ALA A 211 -0.28 0.09 -11.89
C ALA A 211 -0.19 1.61 -11.71
N ARG A 212 -1.02 2.39 -12.42
CA ARG A 212 -1.09 3.84 -12.27
C ARG A 212 -1.52 4.23 -10.84
N GLY A 213 -2.56 3.60 -10.31
CA GLY A 213 -3.00 3.86 -8.93
C GLY A 213 -1.91 3.50 -7.91
N TRP A 214 -1.23 2.37 -8.11
CA TRP A 214 -0.14 1.95 -7.24
C TRP A 214 1.06 2.90 -7.31
N LEU A 215 1.47 3.34 -8.51
CA LEU A 215 2.55 4.30 -8.71
C LEU A 215 2.22 5.67 -8.12
N ASN A 216 0.98 6.13 -8.26
CA ASN A 216 0.54 7.39 -7.66
C ASN A 216 0.69 7.36 -6.13
N TYR A 217 0.49 6.23 -5.48
CA TYR A 217 0.66 6.07 -4.04
C TYR A 217 2.13 5.92 -3.63
N TYR A 218 2.85 4.98 -4.27
CA TYR A 218 4.22 4.61 -3.88
C TYR A 218 5.31 5.39 -4.61
N GLY A 219 4.98 6.30 -5.51
CA GLY A 219 5.95 7.01 -6.38
C GLY A 219 7.00 7.83 -5.66
N ILE A 220 6.76 8.24 -4.40
CA ILE A 220 7.76 8.91 -3.56
C ILE A 220 8.93 8.01 -3.14
N ALA A 221 8.75 6.68 -3.20
CA ALA A 221 9.78 5.74 -2.78
C ALA A 221 10.86 5.56 -3.86
N SER A 222 12.12 5.42 -3.42
CA SER A 222 13.24 5.09 -4.30
C SER A 222 13.15 3.63 -4.74
N MET A 223 12.82 3.37 -6.01
CA MET A 223 12.56 2.01 -6.50
C MET A 223 12.89 1.79 -7.99
N LYS A 224 13.79 2.60 -8.57
CA LYS A 224 14.14 2.56 -10.00
C LYS A 224 14.52 1.15 -10.49
N ASN A 225 15.43 0.48 -9.79
CA ASN A 225 15.87 -0.86 -10.18
C ASN A 225 14.74 -1.88 -10.11
N ASN A 226 14.00 -1.87 -9.01
CA ASN A 226 12.83 -2.74 -8.83
C ASN A 226 11.77 -2.54 -9.93
N MET A 227 11.56 -1.28 -10.38
CA MET A 227 10.65 -0.98 -11.48
C MET A 227 11.15 -1.53 -12.80
N ASN A 228 12.44 -1.43 -13.09
CA ASN A 228 13.03 -2.01 -14.29
C ASN A 228 12.88 -3.54 -14.30
N ASP A 229 13.16 -4.20 -13.19
CA ASP A 229 13.06 -5.66 -13.05
C ASP A 229 11.62 -6.15 -13.25
N ILE A 230 10.66 -5.50 -12.57
CA ILE A 230 9.25 -5.89 -12.67
C ILE A 230 8.67 -5.58 -14.04
N ASN A 231 9.13 -4.51 -14.68
CA ASN A 231 8.74 -4.12 -16.02
C ASN A 231 9.24 -5.16 -17.06
N GLY A 232 10.53 -5.56 -16.98
CA GLY A 232 11.10 -6.62 -17.81
C GLY A 232 10.35 -7.96 -17.63
N TRP A 233 10.07 -8.34 -16.38
CA TRP A 233 9.27 -9.54 -16.08
C TRP A 233 7.86 -9.45 -16.69
N LEU A 234 7.21 -8.28 -16.62
CA LEU A 234 5.87 -8.08 -17.14
C LEU A 234 5.84 -8.15 -18.68
N TYR A 235 6.89 -7.65 -19.38
CA TYR A 235 7.03 -7.82 -20.82
C TYR A 235 6.98 -9.30 -21.23
N HIS A 236 7.74 -10.14 -20.54
CA HIS A 236 7.74 -11.57 -20.83
C HIS A 236 6.36 -12.21 -20.57
N ARG A 237 5.66 -11.77 -19.55
CA ARG A 237 4.30 -12.25 -19.28
C ARG A 237 3.30 -11.87 -20.38
N ILE A 238 3.38 -10.64 -20.86
CA ILE A 238 2.50 -10.18 -21.96
C ILE A 238 2.83 -10.93 -23.25
N ARG A 239 4.10 -11.08 -23.59
CA ARG A 239 4.54 -11.93 -24.73
C ARG A 239 4.00 -13.35 -24.60
N MET A 240 4.03 -13.94 -23.43
CA MET A 240 3.48 -15.28 -23.16
C MET A 240 1.96 -15.34 -23.43
N CYS A 241 1.22 -14.30 -23.05
CA CYS A 241 -0.21 -14.23 -23.34
C CYS A 241 -0.48 -14.13 -24.84
N ILE A 242 0.24 -13.26 -25.56
CA ILE A 242 0.14 -13.10 -27.02
C ILE A 242 0.50 -14.40 -27.71
N TRP A 243 1.62 -15.05 -27.34
CA TRP A 243 2.05 -16.32 -27.89
C TRP A 243 1.00 -17.42 -27.70
N LYS A 244 0.34 -17.46 -26.56
CA LYS A 244 -0.77 -18.42 -26.33
C LYS A 244 -1.97 -18.13 -27.22
N GLN A 245 -2.28 -16.87 -27.51
CA GLN A 245 -3.37 -16.51 -28.42
C GLN A 245 -3.13 -16.98 -29.86
N TRP A 246 -1.88 -17.09 -30.27
CA TRP A 246 -1.50 -17.67 -31.56
C TRP A 246 -1.53 -19.20 -31.50
N LYS A 247 -2.69 -19.77 -31.40
CA LYS A 247 -2.97 -21.18 -31.06
C LYS A 247 -2.20 -22.20 -31.90
N CYS A 248 -2.12 -22.02 -33.23
CA CYS A 248 -1.53 -22.98 -34.16
C CYS A 248 -0.22 -22.46 -34.78
N VAL A 249 0.59 -23.40 -35.31
CA VAL A 249 1.89 -23.11 -35.91
C VAL A 249 1.77 -22.14 -37.09
N ARG A 250 0.77 -22.30 -37.95
CA ARG A 250 0.53 -21.41 -39.08
C ARG A 250 0.31 -19.97 -38.67
N THR A 251 -0.48 -19.74 -37.62
CA THR A 251 -0.74 -18.38 -37.07
C THR A 251 0.51 -17.79 -36.43
N ARG A 252 1.27 -18.58 -35.66
CA ARG A 252 2.55 -18.17 -35.06
C ARG A 252 3.53 -17.75 -36.12
N TYR A 253 3.73 -18.58 -37.12
CA TYR A 253 4.64 -18.30 -38.22
C TYR A 253 4.26 -17.03 -38.98
N ARG A 254 2.99 -16.91 -39.41
CA ARG A 254 2.46 -15.72 -40.09
C ARG A 254 2.72 -14.45 -39.27
N ASN A 255 2.40 -14.46 -38.00
CA ASN A 255 2.56 -13.29 -37.13
C ASN A 255 4.05 -12.93 -36.92
N LEU A 256 4.93 -13.92 -36.77
CA LEU A 256 6.37 -13.68 -36.69
C LEU A 256 6.91 -13.05 -37.99
N ARG A 257 6.44 -13.53 -39.17
CA ARG A 257 6.83 -12.95 -40.47
C ARG A 257 6.37 -11.50 -40.62
N VAL A 258 5.12 -11.20 -40.28
CA VAL A 258 4.58 -9.83 -40.26
C VAL A 258 5.37 -8.92 -39.32
N MET A 259 5.92 -9.47 -38.24
CA MET A 259 6.77 -8.74 -37.29
C MET A 259 8.24 -8.65 -37.73
N GLY A 260 8.59 -9.09 -38.97
CA GLY A 260 9.93 -8.94 -39.54
C GLY A 260 10.92 -10.02 -39.13
N VAL A 261 10.49 -11.15 -38.60
CA VAL A 261 11.37 -12.27 -38.28
C VAL A 261 11.77 -13.00 -39.56
N PRO A 262 13.07 -13.34 -39.80
CA PRO A 262 13.51 -14.14 -40.92
C PRO A 262 12.78 -15.47 -41.04
N GLN A 263 12.60 -15.96 -42.27
CA GLN A 263 11.79 -17.14 -42.60
C GLN A 263 12.15 -18.36 -41.75
N ASP A 264 13.42 -18.73 -41.76
CA ASP A 264 13.92 -19.94 -41.09
C ASP A 264 13.76 -19.87 -39.57
N LEU A 265 14.10 -18.71 -38.98
CA LEU A 265 13.94 -18.47 -37.54
C LEU A 265 12.46 -18.46 -37.12
N GLY A 266 11.64 -17.85 -37.98
CA GLY A 266 10.19 -17.82 -37.77
C GLY A 266 9.57 -19.21 -37.79
N TRP A 267 9.94 -20.04 -38.76
CA TRP A 267 9.49 -21.41 -38.89
C TRP A 267 9.94 -22.30 -37.71
N LYS A 268 11.23 -22.28 -37.38
CA LYS A 268 11.80 -23.01 -36.23
C LYS A 268 11.11 -22.63 -34.92
N THR A 269 10.89 -21.33 -34.70
CA THR A 269 10.25 -20.84 -33.48
C THR A 269 8.78 -21.20 -33.42
N ALA A 270 8.03 -21.10 -34.53
CA ALA A 270 6.61 -21.44 -34.58
C ALA A 270 6.36 -22.91 -34.29
N ASN A 271 7.26 -23.80 -34.71
CA ASN A 271 7.20 -25.26 -34.49
C ASN A 271 7.81 -25.68 -33.13
N SER A 272 8.36 -24.76 -32.36
CA SER A 272 8.98 -25.08 -31.07
C SER A 272 7.96 -25.69 -30.11
N ARG A 273 8.30 -26.87 -29.56
CA ARG A 273 7.52 -27.56 -28.50
C ARG A 273 7.90 -27.12 -27.09
N ARG A 274 8.83 -26.14 -26.98
CA ARG A 274 9.25 -25.61 -25.68
C ARG A 274 8.11 -24.83 -25.03
N GLY A 275 8.09 -24.79 -23.70
CA GLY A 275 7.03 -24.11 -22.93
C GLY A 275 6.90 -22.62 -23.26
N TYR A 276 5.71 -22.07 -23.09
CA TYR A 276 5.39 -20.68 -23.43
C TYR A 276 6.35 -19.66 -22.80
N TRP A 277 6.70 -19.88 -21.54
CA TRP A 277 7.61 -18.99 -20.80
C TRP A 277 9.01 -19.00 -21.40
N PHE A 278 9.56 -20.17 -21.70
CA PHE A 278 10.86 -20.30 -22.36
C PHE A 278 10.89 -19.56 -23.71
N THR A 279 9.86 -19.75 -24.53
CA THR A 279 9.79 -19.13 -25.85
C THR A 279 9.85 -17.61 -25.77
N THR A 280 9.24 -16.99 -24.77
CA THR A 280 9.25 -15.51 -24.61
C THR A 280 10.61 -14.90 -24.32
N HIS A 281 11.60 -15.71 -23.91
CA HIS A 281 12.97 -15.26 -23.63
C HIS A 281 13.91 -15.44 -24.83
N THR A 282 13.42 -16.05 -25.93
CA THR A 282 14.26 -16.23 -27.11
C THR A 282 14.52 -14.90 -27.83
N VAL A 283 15.67 -14.83 -28.51
CA VAL A 283 16.04 -13.67 -29.33
C VAL A 283 14.95 -13.36 -30.37
N VAL A 284 14.38 -14.40 -30.99
CA VAL A 284 13.30 -14.26 -31.97
C VAL A 284 12.10 -13.52 -31.42
N MET A 285 11.68 -13.85 -30.20
CA MET A 285 10.55 -13.17 -29.55
C MET A 285 10.90 -11.73 -29.15
N ASN A 286 12.15 -11.45 -28.83
CA ASN A 286 12.62 -10.09 -28.58
C ASN A 286 12.61 -9.25 -29.86
N MET A 287 13.01 -9.83 -30.98
CA MET A 287 12.97 -9.19 -32.31
C MET A 287 11.52 -8.93 -32.77
N ALA A 288 10.64 -9.92 -32.61
CA ALA A 288 9.25 -9.83 -33.03
C ALA A 288 8.44 -8.85 -32.18
N MET A 289 8.53 -8.98 -30.86
CA MET A 289 7.77 -8.20 -29.89
C MET A 289 8.68 -7.28 -29.10
N THR A 290 9.19 -6.23 -29.78
CA THR A 290 10.04 -5.21 -29.16
C THR A 290 9.24 -4.45 -28.09
N LYS A 291 9.97 -3.78 -27.20
CA LYS A 291 9.40 -2.90 -26.19
C LYS A 291 8.48 -1.85 -26.81
N GLU A 292 8.93 -1.20 -27.86
CA GLU A 292 8.22 -0.14 -28.58
C GLU A 292 6.88 -0.65 -29.18
N ARG A 293 6.91 -1.83 -29.83
CA ARG A 293 5.68 -2.45 -30.36
C ARG A 293 4.67 -2.76 -29.27
N LEU A 294 5.11 -3.24 -28.11
CA LEU A 294 4.22 -3.50 -26.99
C LEU A 294 3.63 -2.21 -26.41
N ILE A 295 4.42 -1.15 -26.28
CA ILE A 295 3.96 0.18 -25.85
C ILE A 295 2.92 0.71 -26.83
N ASN A 296 3.21 0.66 -28.15
CA ASN A 296 2.26 1.09 -29.20
C ASN A 296 0.96 0.26 -29.19
N SER A 297 1.02 -0.97 -28.68
CA SER A 297 -0.15 -1.84 -28.51
C SER A 297 -0.92 -1.57 -27.21
N GLY A 298 -0.51 -0.59 -26.39
CA GLY A 298 -1.17 -0.20 -25.14
C GLY A 298 -0.50 -0.75 -23.88
N PHE A 299 0.71 -1.30 -23.96
CA PHE A 299 1.45 -1.70 -22.77
C PHE A 299 1.87 -0.45 -21.96
N TYR A 300 1.54 -0.45 -20.67
CA TYR A 300 1.94 0.61 -19.75
C TYR A 300 3.34 0.37 -19.22
N ASP A 301 4.31 1.15 -19.69
CA ASP A 301 5.70 1.05 -19.26
C ASP A 301 5.87 1.60 -17.84
N LEU A 302 6.07 0.69 -16.89
CA LEU A 302 6.18 1.01 -15.47
C LEU A 302 7.41 1.85 -15.15
N ALA A 303 8.51 1.63 -15.85
CA ALA A 303 9.76 2.33 -15.60
C ALA A 303 9.66 3.81 -16.02
N THR A 304 9.11 4.07 -17.19
CA THR A 304 8.87 5.44 -17.68
C THR A 304 7.81 6.15 -16.84
N ALA A 305 6.72 5.46 -16.51
CA ALA A 305 5.68 5.99 -15.65
C ALA A 305 6.19 6.32 -14.23
N TYR A 306 7.06 5.50 -13.66
CA TYR A 306 7.68 5.79 -12.38
C TYR A 306 8.56 7.05 -12.46
N GLN A 307 9.36 7.21 -13.51
CA GLN A 307 10.19 8.40 -13.67
C GLN A 307 9.36 9.68 -13.72
N SER A 308 8.22 9.67 -14.42
CA SER A 308 7.34 10.85 -14.51
C SER A 308 6.68 11.20 -13.17
N VAL A 309 6.35 10.19 -12.35
CA VAL A 309 5.74 10.41 -11.02
C VAL A 309 6.79 10.79 -9.98
N HIS A 310 8.00 10.21 -10.04
CA HIS A 310 9.04 10.42 -9.03
C HIS A 310 9.72 11.80 -9.13
N ILE A 311 9.76 12.39 -10.31
CA ILE A 311 10.31 13.76 -10.53
C ILE A 311 9.47 14.83 -9.83
N ASN A 312 8.22 14.54 -9.52
CA ASN A 312 7.28 15.47 -8.89
C ASN A 312 7.35 15.45 -7.34
N TYR A 313 8.34 14.78 -6.73
CA TYR A 313 8.59 14.68 -5.30
C TYR A 313 10.07 14.86 -5.00
#